data_5687c4f62014c92974dc04fc234f468b
#
_entry.id   5687c4f62014c92974dc04fc234f468b
#
_cell.length_a   1.000
_cell.length_b   1.000
_cell.length_c   1.000
_cell.angle_alpha   90.00
_cell.angle_beta   90.00
_cell.angle_gamma   90.00
#
_symmetry.space_group_name_H-M   'P 1'
#
loop_
_entity.id
_entity.type
_entity.pdbx_description
1 polymer ?
#
loop_
_entity_poly.entity_id
_entity_poly.type
_entity_poly.pdbx_seq_one_letter_code
_entity_poly.pdbx_strand_id
1 'polypeptide(L)'
;MSKQLQTIINKAVATGFANKNSRMFFGQGYYSELESQWQARYNKETDVFELDHWGTNIVIIEQFSTFPLVAHVYGQSKSDRDALVQLFNYCGRSDFMVSYRPSRDEFYVKAQFVGKKTLEDFII
;
A
#
# COMPACT_ATOMS: atom_id res chain seq x y z
N MET A 1 -14.02 2.60 -3.75
CA MET A 1 -12.75 1.89 -4.08
C MET A 1 -12.22 2.44 -5.39
N SER A 2 -10.93 2.71 -5.47
CA SER A 2 -10.31 3.22 -6.69
C SER A 2 -10.14 2.10 -7.72
N LYS A 3 -10.75 2.25 -8.88
CA LYS A 3 -10.60 1.31 -9.99
C LYS A 3 -9.15 1.28 -10.51
N GLN A 4 -8.47 2.42 -10.45
CA GLN A 4 -7.10 2.56 -10.89
C GLN A 4 -6.15 1.69 -10.05
N LEU A 5 -6.28 1.76 -8.74
CA LEU A 5 -5.45 0.96 -7.84
C LEU A 5 -5.76 -0.54 -7.98
N GLN A 6 -7.04 -0.89 -8.12
CA GLN A 6 -7.46 -2.27 -8.37
C GLN A 6 -6.79 -2.84 -9.64
N THR A 7 -6.77 -2.04 -10.71
CA THR A 7 -6.14 -2.43 -11.98
C THR A 7 -4.63 -2.64 -11.81
N ILE A 8 -3.96 -1.76 -11.07
CA ILE A 8 -2.53 -1.86 -10.80
C ILE A 8 -2.21 -3.13 -9.99
N ILE A 9 -2.97 -3.40 -8.94
CA ILE A 9 -2.80 -4.59 -8.12
C ILE A 9 -2.99 -5.85 -8.97
N ASN A 10 -4.07 -5.93 -9.73
CA ASN A 10 -4.35 -7.07 -10.60
C ASN A 10 -3.22 -7.32 -11.59
N LYS A 11 -2.73 -6.25 -12.22
CA LYS A 11 -1.66 -6.37 -13.21
C LYS A 11 -0.34 -6.81 -12.56
N ALA A 12 -0.01 -6.27 -11.40
CA ALA A 12 1.21 -6.66 -10.68
C ALA A 12 1.17 -8.14 -10.30
N VAL A 13 0.04 -8.62 -9.80
CA VAL A 13 -0.13 -10.03 -9.45
C VAL A 13 0.00 -10.93 -10.69
N ALA A 14 -0.52 -10.49 -11.83
CA ALA A 14 -0.49 -11.28 -13.07
C ALA A 14 0.87 -11.26 -13.75
N THR A 15 1.59 -10.14 -13.73
CA THR A 15 2.81 -9.94 -14.53
C THR A 15 4.06 -9.68 -13.70
N GLY A 16 3.95 -9.44 -12.40
CA GLY A 16 5.05 -9.12 -11.50
C GLY A 16 5.29 -7.64 -11.27
N PHE A 17 4.77 -6.78 -12.14
CA PHE A 17 5.00 -5.34 -12.05
C PHE A 17 3.85 -4.57 -12.69
N ALA A 18 3.47 -3.45 -12.06
CA ALA A 18 2.55 -2.49 -12.65
C ALA A 18 2.82 -1.10 -12.08
N ASN A 19 2.57 -0.07 -12.87
CA ASN A 19 2.69 1.30 -12.38
C ASN A 19 1.64 2.20 -13.01
N LYS A 20 1.39 3.32 -12.35
CA LYS A 20 0.59 4.42 -12.88
C LYS A 20 1.43 5.70 -12.76
N ASN A 21 1.73 6.29 -13.90
CA ASN A 21 2.47 7.54 -13.96
C ASN A 21 1.50 8.72 -13.96
N SER A 22 1.85 9.77 -13.24
CA SER A 22 1.11 11.02 -13.22
C SER A 22 2.09 12.17 -13.11
N ARG A 23 1.69 13.32 -13.64
CA ARG A 23 2.48 14.54 -13.51
C ARG A 23 2.20 15.17 -12.16
N MET A 24 3.27 15.57 -11.47
CA MET A 24 3.15 16.35 -10.25
C MET A 24 2.92 17.82 -10.60
N PHE A 25 2.02 18.47 -9.91
CA PHE A 25 1.71 19.88 -10.10
C PHE A 25 2.52 20.74 -9.13
N PHE A 26 3.28 21.70 -9.69
CA PHE A 26 4.09 22.64 -8.91
C PHE A 26 3.50 24.04 -9.03
N GLY A 27 2.43 24.38 -8.43
CA GLY A 27 1.90 25.73 -8.41
C GLY A 27 1.99 26.52 -9.75
N GLN A 28 1.33 27.64 -9.85
CA GLN A 28 1.40 28.50 -11.03
C GLN A 28 1.08 27.81 -12.37
N GLY A 29 0.46 26.64 -12.35
CA GLY A 29 0.10 25.89 -13.54
C GLY A 29 1.21 25.05 -14.16
N TYR A 30 2.37 24.93 -13.51
CA TYR A 30 3.48 24.13 -14.00
C TYR A 30 3.41 22.70 -13.47
N TYR A 31 3.87 21.75 -14.31
CA TYR A 31 3.95 20.35 -13.97
C TYR A 31 5.39 19.87 -14.11
N SER A 32 5.78 18.97 -13.20
CA SER A 32 7.05 18.27 -13.30
C SER A 32 7.02 17.26 -14.44
N GLU A 33 8.13 16.54 -14.59
CA GLU A 33 8.15 15.36 -15.44
C GLU A 33 7.15 14.33 -14.95
N LEU A 34 6.80 13.40 -15.84
CA LEU A 34 5.92 12.29 -15.52
C LEU A 34 6.59 11.37 -14.53
N GLU A 35 5.95 11.14 -13.39
CA GLU A 35 6.48 10.27 -12.32
C GLU A 35 5.51 9.15 -12.00
N SER A 36 6.03 8.07 -11.41
CA SER A 36 5.21 6.96 -10.95
C SER A 36 4.45 7.36 -9.69
N GLN A 37 3.15 7.59 -9.82
CA GLN A 37 2.27 7.82 -8.67
C GLN A 37 2.12 6.56 -7.86
N TRP A 38 1.86 5.44 -8.53
CA TRP A 38 1.73 4.14 -7.93
C TRP A 38 2.64 3.16 -8.63
N GLN A 39 3.33 2.34 -7.86
CA GLN A 39 4.15 1.25 -8.38
C GLN A 39 3.95 0.03 -7.52
N ALA A 40 3.55 -1.07 -8.14
CA ALA A 40 3.32 -2.33 -7.46
C ALA A 40 4.25 -3.40 -8.01
N ARG A 41 4.82 -4.20 -7.13
CA ARG A 41 5.69 -5.31 -7.47
C ARG A 41 5.23 -6.57 -6.77
N TYR A 42 5.19 -7.67 -7.50
CA TYR A 42 4.87 -8.96 -6.91
C TYR A 42 5.91 -9.99 -7.36
N ASN A 43 6.61 -10.58 -6.41
CA ASN A 43 7.54 -11.66 -6.68
C ASN A 43 6.83 -13.00 -6.41
N LYS A 44 6.57 -13.72 -7.49
CA LYS A 44 5.84 -15.00 -7.45
C LYS A 44 6.63 -16.08 -6.69
N GLU A 45 7.95 -16.05 -6.78
CA GLU A 45 8.79 -17.07 -6.13
C GLU A 45 8.83 -16.90 -4.62
N THR A 46 8.92 -15.67 -4.14
CA THR A 46 8.95 -15.36 -2.70
C THR A 46 7.56 -15.09 -2.14
N ASP A 47 6.56 -14.91 -2.99
CA ASP A 47 5.19 -14.56 -2.63
C ASP A 47 5.12 -13.26 -1.81
N VAL A 48 5.89 -12.27 -2.24
CA VAL A 48 5.98 -10.96 -1.60
C VAL A 48 5.40 -9.89 -2.52
N PHE A 49 4.47 -9.10 -1.99
CA PHE A 49 3.87 -7.96 -2.69
C PHE A 49 4.33 -6.65 -2.05
N GLU A 50 4.68 -5.68 -2.87
CA GLU A 50 5.09 -4.34 -2.43
C GLU A 50 4.34 -3.28 -3.20
N LEU A 51 3.99 -2.20 -2.50
CA LEU A 51 3.33 -1.04 -3.12
C LEU A 51 4.05 0.24 -2.72
N ASP A 52 4.40 1.04 -3.73
CA ASP A 52 4.99 2.37 -3.55
C ASP A 52 4.00 3.45 -3.97
N HIS A 53 4.01 4.57 -3.26
CA HIS A 53 3.25 5.77 -3.60
C HIS A 53 4.23 6.94 -3.70
N TRP A 54 4.33 7.54 -4.89
CA TRP A 54 5.28 8.61 -5.19
C TRP A 54 6.73 8.26 -4.79
N GLY A 55 7.13 7.02 -5.08
CA GLY A 55 8.47 6.53 -4.79
C GLY A 55 8.71 6.08 -3.36
N THR A 56 7.75 6.26 -2.46
CA THR A 56 7.86 5.80 -1.07
C THR A 56 7.16 4.45 -0.92
N ASN A 57 7.88 3.45 -0.40
CA ASN A 57 7.25 2.15 -0.12
C ASN A 57 6.28 2.29 1.05
N ILE A 58 5.01 1.99 0.81
CA ILE A 58 3.97 2.10 1.83
C ILE A 58 3.57 0.77 2.44
N VAL A 59 3.88 -0.33 1.80
CA VAL A 59 3.54 -1.65 2.35
C VAL A 59 4.37 -2.74 1.71
N ILE A 60 4.76 -3.72 2.53
CA ILE A 60 5.33 -4.99 2.09
C ILE A 60 4.49 -6.09 2.74
N ILE A 61 3.95 -6.98 1.92
CA ILE A 61 3.13 -8.10 2.38
C ILE A 61 3.81 -9.40 1.99
N GLU A 62 4.13 -10.22 2.99
CA GLU A 62 4.65 -11.56 2.80
C GLU A 62 3.51 -12.58 2.75
N GLN A 63 3.75 -13.74 2.15
CA GLN A 63 2.75 -14.80 1.97
C GLN A 63 1.47 -14.27 1.32
N PHE A 64 1.64 -13.41 0.33
CA PHE A 64 0.55 -12.63 -0.25
C PHE A 64 -0.58 -13.51 -0.79
N SER A 65 -0.26 -14.62 -1.44
CA SER A 65 -1.26 -15.50 -2.07
C SER A 65 -1.85 -16.54 -1.13
N THR A 66 -1.31 -16.70 0.08
CA THR A 66 -1.75 -17.72 1.02
C THR A 66 -2.33 -17.12 2.29
N PHE A 67 -1.48 -16.62 3.17
CA PHE A 67 -1.90 -15.96 4.40
C PHE A 67 -1.15 -14.64 4.53
N PRO A 68 -1.71 -13.54 4.01
CA PRO A 68 -1.01 -12.26 3.97
C PRO A 68 -0.57 -11.75 5.33
N LEU A 69 0.73 -11.47 5.46
CA LEU A 69 1.34 -10.92 6.66
C LEU A 69 2.00 -9.59 6.31
N VAL A 70 1.68 -8.55 7.07
CA VAL A 70 2.28 -7.24 6.88
C VAL A 70 3.68 -7.25 7.46
N ALA A 71 4.71 -7.10 6.60
CA ALA A 71 6.11 -7.03 7.02
C ALA A 71 6.56 -5.59 7.22
N HIS A 72 5.98 -4.65 6.49
CA HIS A 72 6.29 -3.23 6.58
C HIS A 72 5.08 -2.42 6.14
N VAL A 73 4.84 -1.31 6.83
CA VAL A 73 3.80 -0.34 6.45
C VAL A 73 4.27 1.06 6.80
N TYR A 74 4.02 1.99 5.89
CA TYR A 74 4.32 3.41 6.07
C TYR A 74 3.30 4.24 5.31
N GLY A 75 2.94 5.39 5.86
CA GLY A 75 2.06 6.33 5.19
C GLY A 75 1.33 7.22 6.20
N GLN A 76 1.10 8.48 5.84
CA GLN A 76 0.41 9.43 6.70
C GLN A 76 -0.74 10.13 5.99
N SER A 77 -0.73 10.13 4.65
CA SER A 77 -1.77 10.77 3.88
C SER A 77 -3.04 9.95 3.86
N LYS A 78 -4.16 10.62 3.60
CA LYS A 78 -5.43 9.95 3.40
C LYS A 78 -5.35 8.97 2.22
N SER A 79 -4.64 9.34 1.16
CA SER A 79 -4.45 8.46 -0.02
C SER A 79 -3.73 7.18 0.35
N ASP A 80 -2.70 7.25 1.20
CA ASP A 80 -1.99 6.06 1.66
C ASP A 80 -2.92 5.15 2.46
N ARG A 81 -3.71 5.72 3.39
CA ARG A 81 -4.64 4.95 4.21
C ARG A 81 -5.70 4.25 3.37
N ASP A 82 -6.28 4.99 2.41
CA ASP A 82 -7.30 4.43 1.52
C ASP A 82 -6.73 3.29 0.67
N ALA A 83 -5.50 3.46 0.19
CA ALA A 83 -4.81 2.42 -0.58
C ALA A 83 -4.55 1.17 0.26
N LEU A 84 -4.13 1.33 1.51
CA LEU A 84 -3.89 0.21 2.41
C LEU A 84 -5.17 -0.57 2.71
N VAL A 85 -6.27 0.14 2.98
CA VAL A 85 -7.58 -0.49 3.20
C VAL A 85 -8.00 -1.29 1.98
N GLN A 86 -7.86 -0.70 0.79
CA GLN A 86 -8.21 -1.37 -0.45
C GLN A 86 -7.37 -2.61 -0.69
N LEU A 87 -6.07 -2.53 -0.45
CA LEU A 87 -5.15 -3.65 -0.63
C LEU A 87 -5.44 -4.78 0.36
N PHE A 88 -5.69 -4.45 1.62
CA PHE A 88 -6.03 -5.46 2.64
C PHE A 88 -7.34 -6.17 2.30
N ASN A 89 -8.33 -5.44 1.82
CA ASN A 89 -9.58 -6.04 1.34
C ASN A 89 -9.34 -6.95 0.13
N TYR A 90 -8.46 -6.53 -0.78
CA TYR A 90 -8.07 -7.36 -1.92
C TYR A 90 -7.47 -8.70 -1.48
N CYS A 91 -6.68 -8.68 -0.40
CA CYS A 91 -6.08 -9.89 0.17
C CYS A 91 -7.06 -10.74 0.98
N GLY A 92 -8.31 -10.32 1.13
CA GLY A 92 -9.27 -11.01 1.96
C GLY A 92 -9.06 -10.83 3.46
N ARG A 93 -8.28 -9.83 3.87
CA ARG A 93 -7.95 -9.54 5.27
C ARG A 93 -8.75 -8.34 5.77
N SER A 94 -10.08 -8.49 5.82
CA SER A 94 -10.97 -7.45 6.35
C SER A 94 -10.79 -7.22 7.86
N ASP A 95 -10.07 -8.10 8.54
CA ASP A 95 -9.67 -7.92 9.94
C ASP A 95 -8.57 -6.86 10.10
N PHE A 96 -7.89 -6.50 9.02
CA PHE A 96 -6.93 -5.41 9.05
C PHE A 96 -7.67 -4.08 9.10
N MET A 97 -7.33 -3.26 10.08
CA MET A 97 -7.89 -1.93 10.25
C MET A 97 -6.79 -0.89 10.18
N VAL A 98 -7.08 0.18 9.46
CA VAL A 98 -6.16 1.30 9.32
C VAL A 98 -6.78 2.50 10.04
N SER A 99 -6.06 3.10 10.97
CA SER A 99 -6.56 4.22 11.75
C SER A 99 -5.50 5.32 11.86
N TYR A 100 -5.98 6.54 12.11
CA TYR A 100 -5.13 7.71 12.25
C TYR A 100 -5.53 8.48 13.51
N ARG A 101 -4.52 8.91 14.26
CA ARG A 101 -4.73 9.74 15.46
C ARG A 101 -4.22 11.16 15.21
N PRO A 102 -5.11 12.11 14.89
CA PRO A 102 -4.70 13.48 14.57
C PRO A 102 -3.92 14.16 15.71
N SER A 103 -4.28 13.86 16.95
CA SER A 103 -3.64 14.48 18.12
C SER A 103 -2.16 14.14 18.25
N ARG A 104 -1.72 13.03 17.68
CA ARG A 104 -0.33 12.56 17.71
C ARG A 104 0.30 12.50 16.33
N ASP A 105 -0.46 12.81 15.29
CA ASP A 105 -0.05 12.61 13.91
C ASP A 105 0.51 11.19 13.69
N GLU A 106 -0.21 10.20 14.21
CA GLU A 106 0.18 8.80 14.14
C GLU A 106 -0.79 8.01 13.29
N PHE A 107 -0.25 7.06 12.57
CA PHE A 107 -0.97 6.19 11.66
C PHE A 107 -0.71 4.74 12.07
N TYR A 108 -1.77 3.96 12.21
CA TYR A 108 -1.70 2.57 12.70
C TYR A 108 -2.31 1.61 11.71
N VAL A 109 -1.70 0.45 11.59
CA VAL A 109 -2.34 -0.71 10.98
C VAL A 109 -2.60 -1.71 12.08
N LYS A 110 -3.86 -2.13 12.22
CA LYS A 110 -4.28 -3.07 13.24
C LYS A 110 -4.87 -4.32 12.60
N ALA A 111 -4.51 -5.47 13.14
CA ALA A 111 -5.08 -6.75 12.77
C ALA A 111 -5.30 -7.60 14.01
N GLN A 112 -6.25 -8.52 13.94
CA GLN A 112 -6.43 -9.47 15.05
C GLN A 112 -5.24 -10.43 15.14
N PHE A 113 -4.66 -10.71 13.98
CA PHE A 113 -3.49 -11.58 13.88
C PHE A 113 -2.57 -11.08 12.78
N VAL A 114 -1.32 -10.82 13.11
CA VAL A 114 -0.31 -10.28 12.21
C VAL A 114 0.92 -11.20 12.13
N GLY A 115 0.73 -12.51 12.32
CA GLY A 115 1.83 -13.45 12.28
C GLY A 115 2.83 -13.20 13.40
N LYS A 116 4.06 -12.84 13.04
CA LYS A 116 5.16 -12.67 14.00
C LYS A 116 5.13 -11.32 14.72
N LYS A 117 4.28 -10.38 14.32
CA LYS A 117 4.23 -9.03 14.88
C LYS A 117 2.83 -8.72 15.38
N THR A 118 2.75 -7.89 16.41
CA THR A 118 1.48 -7.36 16.91
C THR A 118 1.16 -6.07 16.16
N LEU A 119 -0.05 -5.57 16.39
CA LEU A 119 -0.55 -4.36 15.72
C LEU A 119 0.25 -3.12 16.04
N GLU A 120 0.67 -2.98 17.29
CA GLU A 120 1.41 -1.81 17.75
C GLU A 120 2.80 -1.73 17.11
N ASP A 121 3.28 -2.81 16.50
CA ASP A 121 4.58 -2.81 15.83
C ASP A 121 4.56 -2.02 14.51
N PHE A 122 3.38 -1.64 14.04
CA PHE A 122 3.20 -0.92 12.77
C PHE A 122 2.70 0.51 12.97
N ILE A 123 3.33 1.24 13.89
CA ILE A 123 3.09 2.68 14.04
C ILE A 123 3.89 3.39 12.94
N ILE A 124 3.21 4.27 12.25
CA ILE A 124 3.83 5.04 11.17
C ILE A 124 4.04 6.50 11.59
#